data_b831301cbde0b9f9432623a8d3e264b7
#
_entry.id   b831301cbde0b9f9432623a8d3e264b7
#
_cell.length_a   1.000
_cell.length_b   1.000
_cell.length_c   1.000
_cell.angle_alpha   90.00
_cell.angle_beta   90.00
_cell.angle_gamma   90.00
#
_symmetry.space_group_name_H-M   'P 1'
#
loop_
_entity.id
_entity.type
_entity.pdbx_description
1 polymer ?
#
loop_
_entity_poly.entity_id
_entity_poly.type
_entity_poly.pdbx_seq_one_letter_code
_entity_poly.pdbx_strand_id
1 'polypeptide(L)'
;SVSRATLHNEDYIKEKDIRINDTVLVQKAGDIIPQVLEVVKEERTGEEVEFNMPDKCPVCSEPTVRIEGEAAVKCINISCPAQIRRGIIHFASRDAMNIDGLGESIISLLLNENIINDISDLYKIKKEDIVSLERMGEKSATNLINAINKSKENDLWRLINGLGIKFIGTKGAKILANSYKDLDKIMNATASELVNLEEFGETTKWNSYY
;
A
#
# COMPACT_ATOMS: atom_id res chain seq x y z
N SER A 1 17.19 -12.85 -20.19
CA SER A 1 16.98 -11.41 -20.43
C SER A 1 16.39 -10.77 -19.19
N VAL A 2 16.81 -9.55 -18.86
CA VAL A 2 16.28 -8.76 -17.75
C VAL A 2 15.20 -7.86 -18.33
N SER A 3 13.95 -8.03 -17.90
CA SER A 3 12.82 -7.20 -18.35
C SER A 3 12.49 -6.04 -17.40
N ARG A 4 13.01 -6.08 -16.17
CA ARG A 4 12.81 -5.04 -15.16
C ARG A 4 14.05 -4.91 -14.30
N ALA A 5 14.50 -3.66 -14.09
CA ALA A 5 15.56 -3.30 -13.16
C ALA A 5 15.07 -2.10 -12.31
N THR A 6 15.46 -2.05 -11.04
CA THR A 6 15.05 -0.91 -10.20
C THR A 6 15.82 0.34 -10.59
N LEU A 7 15.10 1.47 -10.56
CA LEU A 7 15.62 2.84 -10.67
C LEU A 7 15.58 3.55 -9.30
N HIS A 8 15.27 2.82 -8.22
CA HIS A 8 15.17 3.27 -6.84
C HIS A 8 14.15 4.41 -6.65
N ASN A 9 14.49 5.64 -7.03
CA ASN A 9 13.67 6.84 -6.89
C ASN A 9 14.09 7.91 -7.91
N GLU A 10 13.39 9.04 -7.91
CA GLU A 10 13.65 10.15 -8.82
C GLU A 10 15.05 10.77 -8.64
N ASP A 11 15.54 10.85 -7.39
CA ASP A 11 16.87 11.42 -7.12
C ASP A 11 17.97 10.57 -7.75
N TYR A 12 17.83 9.24 -7.67
CA TYR A 12 18.75 8.31 -8.30
C TYR A 12 18.76 8.45 -9.83
N ILE A 13 17.58 8.62 -10.44
CA ILE A 13 17.44 8.84 -11.88
C ILE A 13 18.18 10.13 -12.28
N LYS A 14 17.99 11.21 -11.52
CA LYS A 14 18.64 12.51 -11.77
C LYS A 14 20.15 12.46 -11.54
N GLU A 15 20.59 11.85 -10.45
CA GLU A 15 22.01 11.69 -10.11
C GLU A 15 22.79 10.94 -11.19
N LYS A 16 22.18 9.88 -11.73
CA LYS A 16 22.78 9.06 -12.79
C LYS A 16 22.51 9.59 -14.20
N ASP A 17 21.75 10.68 -14.34
CA ASP A 17 21.30 11.23 -15.63
C ASP A 17 20.68 10.13 -16.54
N ILE A 18 19.79 9.30 -15.93
CA ILE A 18 19.12 8.22 -16.66
C ILE A 18 17.95 8.81 -17.43
N ARG A 19 17.90 8.53 -18.74
CA ARG A 19 16.84 8.99 -19.64
C ARG A 19 16.09 7.81 -20.25
N ILE A 20 14.87 8.07 -20.68
CA ILE A 20 14.11 7.11 -21.48
C ILE A 20 14.87 6.86 -22.78
N ASN A 21 14.99 5.62 -23.20
CA ASN A 21 15.74 5.11 -24.34
C ASN A 21 17.27 5.01 -24.12
N ASP A 22 17.80 5.31 -22.93
CA ASP A 22 19.21 5.08 -22.65
C ASP A 22 19.58 3.57 -22.72
N THR A 23 20.75 3.28 -23.26
CA THR A 23 21.44 2.01 -22.99
C THR A 23 22.05 2.05 -21.60
N VAL A 24 21.78 1.04 -20.79
CA VAL A 24 22.17 1.01 -19.37
C VAL A 24 22.92 -0.27 -18.99
N LEU A 25 23.87 -0.14 -18.09
CA LEU A 25 24.51 -1.28 -17.43
C LEU A 25 23.64 -1.72 -16.24
N VAL A 26 23.28 -3.01 -16.20
CA VAL A 26 22.45 -3.59 -15.15
C VAL A 26 23.28 -4.52 -14.28
N GLN A 27 23.17 -4.36 -12.97
CA GLN A 27 23.81 -5.21 -11.97
C GLN A 27 22.74 -5.82 -11.06
N LYS A 28 23.00 -7.01 -10.50
CA LYS A 28 22.18 -7.56 -9.42
C LYS A 28 22.61 -6.96 -8.08
N ALA A 29 21.70 -6.30 -7.38
CA ALA A 29 21.90 -5.85 -6.02
C ALA A 29 21.58 -7.01 -5.06
N GLY A 30 22.56 -7.39 -4.22
CA GLY A 30 22.37 -8.45 -3.23
C GLY A 30 21.96 -9.80 -3.85
N ASP A 31 22.50 -10.15 -5.01
CA ASP A 31 22.27 -11.38 -5.79
C ASP A 31 20.84 -11.60 -6.32
N ILE A 32 19.85 -10.75 -6.01
CA ILE A 32 18.45 -11.02 -6.33
C ILE A 32 17.83 -9.94 -7.23
N ILE A 33 17.98 -8.66 -6.90
CA ILE A 33 17.25 -7.57 -7.55
C ILE A 33 18.11 -6.89 -8.62
N PRO A 34 17.75 -6.96 -9.92
CA PRO A 34 18.44 -6.18 -10.94
C PRO A 34 18.24 -4.68 -10.70
N GLN A 35 19.32 -3.90 -10.77
CA GLN A 35 19.31 -2.45 -10.69
C GLN A 35 20.09 -1.85 -11.87
N VAL A 36 19.70 -0.67 -12.31
CA VAL A 36 20.48 0.12 -13.25
C VAL A 36 21.67 0.69 -12.51
N LEU A 37 22.88 0.36 -12.94
CA LEU A 37 24.11 0.84 -12.32
C LEU A 37 24.54 2.19 -12.87
N GLU A 38 24.59 2.28 -14.20
CA GLU A 38 25.01 3.48 -14.92
C GLU A 38 24.46 3.50 -16.35
N VAL A 39 24.53 4.65 -16.98
CA VAL A 39 24.17 4.90 -18.37
C VAL A 39 25.43 4.79 -19.24
N VAL A 40 25.31 4.11 -20.38
CA VAL A 40 26.36 4.05 -21.42
C VAL A 40 26.18 5.27 -22.32
N LYS A 41 26.72 6.42 -21.89
CA LYS A 41 26.49 7.72 -22.54
C LYS A 41 27.01 7.77 -23.99
N GLU A 42 28.00 6.96 -24.30
CA GLU A 42 28.59 6.84 -25.63
C GLU A 42 27.62 6.22 -26.66
N GLU A 43 26.60 5.52 -26.19
CA GLU A 43 25.57 4.91 -27.05
C GLU A 43 24.32 5.80 -27.23
N ARG A 44 24.34 7.03 -26.68
CA ARG A 44 23.24 7.97 -26.89
C ARG A 44 23.16 8.42 -28.33
N THR A 45 21.94 8.38 -28.88
CA THR A 45 21.64 8.78 -30.28
C THR A 45 21.11 10.20 -30.40
N GLY A 46 20.74 10.85 -29.28
CA GLY A 46 20.06 12.13 -29.23
C GLY A 46 18.53 12.03 -29.17
N GLU A 47 18.00 10.80 -29.13
CA GLU A 47 16.56 10.52 -28.98
C GLU A 47 16.16 10.26 -27.52
N GLU A 48 17.12 10.34 -26.60
CA GLU A 48 16.90 10.09 -25.18
C GLU A 48 16.15 11.24 -24.52
N VAL A 49 15.04 10.91 -23.83
CA VAL A 49 14.14 11.88 -23.21
C VAL A 49 14.33 11.89 -21.69
N GLU A 50 14.48 13.08 -21.13
CA GLU A 50 14.55 13.25 -19.69
C GLU A 50 13.25 12.76 -19.01
N PHE A 51 13.42 11.98 -17.94
CA PHE A 51 12.29 11.50 -17.15
C PHE A 51 11.92 12.51 -16.07
N ASN A 52 10.65 12.87 -16.02
CA ASN A 52 10.09 13.70 -14.95
C ASN A 52 8.93 12.95 -14.29
N MET A 53 8.87 13.00 -12.95
CA MET A 53 7.73 12.46 -12.23
C MET A 53 6.46 13.23 -12.60
N PRO A 54 5.32 12.54 -12.73
CA PRO A 54 4.06 13.23 -13.03
C PRO A 54 3.65 14.18 -11.91
N ASP A 55 3.28 15.41 -12.24
CA ASP A 55 2.75 16.41 -11.28
C ASP A 55 1.33 16.07 -10.81
N LYS A 56 0.66 15.19 -11.55
CA LYS A 56 -0.71 14.72 -11.24
C LYS A 56 -0.76 13.22 -11.16
N CYS A 57 -1.56 12.73 -10.24
CA CYS A 57 -1.84 11.31 -10.11
C CYS A 57 -2.47 10.75 -11.41
N PRO A 58 -1.92 9.68 -12.01
CA PRO A 58 -2.45 9.13 -13.26
C PRO A 58 -3.83 8.46 -13.10
N VAL A 59 -4.30 8.27 -11.86
CA VAL A 59 -5.59 7.62 -11.59
C VAL A 59 -6.69 8.62 -11.23
N CYS A 60 -6.41 9.58 -10.34
CA CYS A 60 -7.42 10.54 -9.87
C CYS A 60 -7.19 11.97 -10.33
N SER A 61 -6.11 12.24 -11.06
CA SER A 61 -5.71 13.56 -11.58
C SER A 61 -5.42 14.64 -10.51
N GLU A 62 -5.49 14.30 -9.24
CA GLU A 62 -5.10 15.21 -8.16
C GLU A 62 -3.58 15.40 -8.12
N PRO A 63 -3.09 16.54 -7.61
CA PRO A 63 -1.67 16.82 -7.51
C PRO A 63 -0.92 15.69 -6.75
N THR A 64 0.27 15.39 -7.23
CA THR A 64 1.22 14.54 -6.49
C THR A 64 2.14 15.42 -5.66
N VAL A 65 2.59 14.90 -4.52
CA VAL A 65 3.48 15.63 -3.63
C VAL A 65 4.69 14.78 -3.24
N ARG A 66 5.80 15.45 -3.03
CA ARG A 66 6.97 14.89 -2.37
C ARG A 66 7.04 15.47 -0.96
N ILE A 67 6.86 14.62 0.04
CA ILE A 67 6.95 15.05 1.44
C ILE A 67 8.41 15.30 1.77
N GLU A 68 8.69 16.38 2.49
CA GLU A 68 10.05 16.72 2.92
C GLU A 68 10.69 15.55 3.71
N GLY A 69 11.90 15.17 3.33
CA GLY A 69 12.60 14.01 3.90
C GLY A 69 12.20 12.66 3.29
N GLU A 70 11.23 12.59 2.39
CA GLU A 70 10.88 11.37 1.67
C GLU A 70 11.39 11.40 0.22
N ALA A 71 11.89 10.26 -0.26
CA ALA A 71 12.37 10.13 -1.64
C ALA A 71 11.24 9.91 -2.65
N ALA A 72 10.05 9.53 -2.21
CA ALA A 72 8.95 9.13 -3.09
C ALA A 72 7.96 10.28 -3.33
N VAL A 73 7.60 10.48 -4.61
CA VAL A 73 6.46 11.31 -5.01
C VAL A 73 5.18 10.47 -4.85
N LYS A 74 4.16 11.02 -4.21
CA LYS A 74 2.94 10.29 -3.84
C LYS A 74 1.68 11.09 -4.15
N CYS A 75 0.61 10.38 -4.48
CA CYS A 75 -0.75 10.91 -4.41
C CYS A 75 -1.19 10.90 -2.93
N ILE A 76 -1.66 12.03 -2.41
CA ILE A 76 -2.18 12.15 -1.04
C ILE A 76 -3.70 12.15 -0.95
N ASN A 77 -4.39 12.04 -2.08
CA ASN A 77 -5.86 11.98 -2.10
C ASN A 77 -6.35 10.65 -1.51
N ILE A 78 -6.96 10.71 -0.33
CA ILE A 78 -7.52 9.54 0.36
C ILE A 78 -8.66 8.88 -0.42
N SER A 79 -9.36 9.65 -1.27
CA SER A 79 -10.43 9.15 -2.15
C SER A 79 -9.91 8.64 -3.50
N CYS A 80 -8.59 8.58 -3.69
CA CYS A 80 -8.03 8.03 -4.92
C CYS A 80 -8.36 6.53 -5.04
N PRO A 81 -8.97 6.08 -6.16
CA PRO A 81 -9.30 4.66 -6.34
C PRO A 81 -8.11 3.71 -6.18
N ALA A 82 -6.92 4.14 -6.60
CA ALA A 82 -5.69 3.36 -6.42
C ALA A 82 -5.28 3.24 -4.93
N GLN A 83 -5.48 4.29 -4.14
CA GLN A 83 -5.20 4.28 -2.70
C GLN A 83 -6.20 3.40 -1.96
N ILE A 84 -7.50 3.55 -2.26
CA ILE A 84 -8.57 2.71 -1.70
C ILE A 84 -8.29 1.24 -1.99
N ARG A 85 -8.06 0.89 -3.27
CA ARG A 85 -7.76 -0.48 -3.67
C ARG A 85 -6.56 -1.04 -2.91
N ARG A 86 -5.46 -0.28 -2.82
CA ARG A 86 -4.25 -0.70 -2.11
C ARG A 86 -4.49 -0.87 -0.60
N GLY A 87 -5.27 0.01 0.00
CA GLY A 87 -5.69 -0.08 1.39
C GLY A 87 -6.47 -1.36 1.67
N ILE A 88 -7.44 -1.71 0.81
CA ILE A 88 -8.23 -2.95 0.95
C ILE A 88 -7.35 -4.19 0.76
N ILE A 89 -6.42 -4.20 -0.21
CA ILE A 89 -5.48 -5.30 -0.42
C ILE A 89 -4.61 -5.50 0.83
N HIS A 90 -4.08 -4.42 1.40
CA HIS A 90 -3.30 -4.49 2.63
C HIS A 90 -4.14 -5.01 3.79
N PHE A 91 -5.34 -4.47 3.98
CA PHE A 91 -6.27 -4.90 5.03
C PHE A 91 -6.59 -6.40 4.96
N ALA A 92 -6.84 -6.92 3.76
CA ALA A 92 -7.15 -8.33 3.55
C ALA A 92 -5.94 -9.26 3.64
N SER A 93 -4.72 -8.72 3.62
CA SER A 93 -3.47 -9.48 3.55
C SER A 93 -3.26 -10.40 4.77
N ARG A 94 -2.37 -11.41 4.59
CA ARG A 94 -2.04 -12.39 5.61
C ARG A 94 -1.49 -11.77 6.91
N ASP A 95 -0.74 -10.68 6.78
CA ASP A 95 -0.13 -9.98 7.92
C ASP A 95 -1.09 -9.01 8.62
N ALA A 96 -2.27 -8.78 8.05
CA ALA A 96 -3.35 -7.98 8.61
C ALA A 96 -4.55 -8.88 8.95
N MET A 97 -5.71 -8.65 8.37
CA MET A 97 -6.95 -9.36 8.71
C MET A 97 -7.03 -10.78 8.15
N ASN A 98 -6.12 -11.18 7.26
CA ASN A 98 -5.98 -12.53 6.71
C ASN A 98 -7.31 -13.11 6.18
N ILE A 99 -7.92 -12.39 5.23
CA ILE A 99 -9.19 -12.78 4.64
C ILE A 99 -8.92 -13.69 3.43
N ASP A 100 -9.01 -14.99 3.62
CA ASP A 100 -8.77 -15.97 2.57
C ASP A 100 -9.77 -15.81 1.43
N GLY A 101 -9.27 -15.90 0.19
CA GLY A 101 -10.06 -15.72 -1.02
C GLY A 101 -10.27 -14.26 -1.44
N LEU A 102 -9.90 -13.30 -0.62
CA LEU A 102 -9.98 -11.86 -0.95
C LEU A 102 -8.64 -11.36 -1.51
N GLY A 103 -8.21 -11.92 -2.64
CA GLY A 103 -7.01 -11.49 -3.34
C GLY A 103 -7.23 -10.25 -4.21
N GLU A 104 -6.15 -9.71 -4.78
CA GLU A 104 -6.16 -8.47 -5.57
C GLU A 104 -7.16 -8.49 -6.74
N SER A 105 -7.34 -9.63 -7.42
CA SER A 105 -8.29 -9.76 -8.53
C SER A 105 -9.74 -9.68 -8.06
N ILE A 106 -10.07 -10.28 -6.92
CA ILE A 106 -11.41 -10.23 -6.35
C ILE A 106 -11.71 -8.83 -5.79
N ILE A 107 -10.76 -8.20 -5.11
CA ILE A 107 -10.90 -6.81 -4.63
C ILE A 107 -11.16 -5.88 -5.82
N SER A 108 -10.41 -6.02 -6.90
CA SER A 108 -10.62 -5.21 -8.11
C SER A 108 -11.98 -5.43 -8.73
N LEU A 109 -12.45 -6.67 -8.77
CA LEU A 109 -13.78 -7.02 -9.27
C LEU A 109 -14.88 -6.37 -8.40
N LEU A 110 -14.79 -6.50 -7.07
CA LEU A 110 -15.77 -5.92 -6.14
C LEU A 110 -15.83 -4.39 -6.23
N LEU A 111 -14.68 -3.73 -6.40
CA LEU A 111 -14.61 -2.27 -6.60
C LEU A 111 -15.22 -1.85 -7.94
N ASN A 112 -14.90 -2.57 -9.03
CA ASN A 112 -15.40 -2.26 -10.37
C ASN A 112 -16.92 -2.44 -10.49
N GLU A 113 -17.48 -3.44 -9.79
CA GLU A 113 -18.92 -3.69 -9.70
C GLU A 113 -19.63 -2.81 -8.67
N ASN A 114 -18.90 -1.89 -8.01
CA ASN A 114 -19.41 -1.01 -6.95
C ASN A 114 -20.07 -1.77 -5.78
N ILE A 115 -19.65 -3.00 -5.52
CA ILE A 115 -20.11 -3.78 -4.36
C ILE A 115 -19.45 -3.29 -3.07
N ILE A 116 -18.21 -2.82 -3.17
CA ILE A 116 -17.49 -2.18 -2.08
C ILE A 116 -16.90 -0.85 -2.56
N ASN A 117 -16.81 0.13 -1.66
CA ASN A 117 -16.15 1.41 -1.89
C ASN A 117 -15.00 1.62 -0.90
N ASP A 118 -15.04 0.96 0.25
CA ASP A 118 -14.04 1.04 1.30
C ASP A 118 -13.93 -0.29 2.08
N ILE A 119 -13.06 -0.30 3.09
CA ILE A 119 -12.81 -1.46 3.96
C ILE A 119 -14.07 -1.87 4.72
N SER A 120 -14.92 -0.91 5.15
CA SER A 120 -16.10 -1.21 5.97
C SER A 120 -17.16 -1.98 5.18
N ASP A 121 -17.24 -1.76 3.87
CA ASP A 121 -18.18 -2.43 3.01
C ASP A 121 -17.92 -3.93 2.88
N LEU A 122 -16.67 -4.38 3.10
CA LEU A 122 -16.33 -5.80 3.13
C LEU A 122 -17.23 -6.58 4.11
N TYR A 123 -17.55 -5.99 5.24
CA TYR A 123 -18.35 -6.62 6.29
C TYR A 123 -19.87 -6.50 6.07
N LYS A 124 -20.30 -5.81 5.01
CA LYS A 124 -21.70 -5.67 4.58
C LYS A 124 -22.05 -6.58 3.41
N ILE A 125 -21.05 -7.16 2.73
CA ILE A 125 -21.26 -8.04 1.58
C ILE A 125 -22.10 -9.23 1.98
N LYS A 126 -23.11 -9.53 1.16
CA LYS A 126 -23.91 -10.77 1.25
C LYS A 126 -23.49 -11.73 0.15
N LYS A 127 -23.76 -13.02 0.36
CA LYS A 127 -23.45 -14.05 -0.63
C LYS A 127 -24.13 -13.78 -1.97
N GLU A 128 -25.36 -13.29 -1.93
CA GLU A 128 -26.19 -12.99 -3.11
C GLU A 128 -25.57 -11.90 -3.98
N ASP A 129 -24.81 -10.98 -3.38
CA ASP A 129 -24.16 -9.86 -4.09
C ASP A 129 -23.00 -10.32 -4.97
N ILE A 130 -22.39 -11.47 -4.62
CA ILE A 130 -21.14 -11.91 -5.24
C ILE A 130 -21.23 -13.24 -5.98
N VAL A 131 -22.27 -14.04 -5.77
CA VAL A 131 -22.38 -15.39 -6.36
C VAL A 131 -22.47 -15.36 -7.88
N SER A 132 -23.02 -14.29 -8.46
CA SER A 132 -23.18 -14.10 -9.90
C SER A 132 -22.00 -13.45 -10.60
N LEU A 133 -21.00 -13.02 -9.84
CA LEU A 133 -19.82 -12.35 -10.40
C LEU A 133 -18.95 -13.33 -11.18
N GLU A 134 -18.24 -12.80 -12.18
CA GLU A 134 -17.26 -13.56 -12.93
C GLU A 134 -16.23 -14.22 -11.98
N ARG A 135 -15.95 -15.50 -12.16
CA ARG A 135 -15.04 -16.31 -11.33
C ARG A 135 -15.50 -16.57 -9.90
N MET A 136 -16.72 -16.17 -9.53
CA MET A 136 -17.30 -16.41 -8.21
C MET A 136 -18.50 -17.36 -8.36
N GLY A 137 -18.32 -18.64 -8.04
CA GLY A 137 -19.43 -19.59 -7.92
C GLY A 137 -19.89 -19.75 -6.48
N GLU A 138 -20.96 -20.51 -6.26
CA GLU A 138 -21.56 -20.79 -4.94
C GLU A 138 -20.54 -21.12 -3.84
N LYS A 139 -19.60 -22.01 -4.15
CA LYS A 139 -18.57 -22.46 -3.18
C LYS A 139 -17.59 -21.33 -2.84
N SER A 140 -17.12 -20.58 -3.85
CA SER A 140 -16.18 -19.47 -3.67
C SER A 140 -16.83 -18.33 -2.90
N ALA A 141 -18.06 -17.97 -3.24
CA ALA A 141 -18.83 -16.96 -2.54
C ALA A 141 -19.04 -17.34 -1.06
N THR A 142 -19.45 -18.56 -0.79
CA THR A 142 -19.64 -19.07 0.58
C THR A 142 -18.31 -19.03 1.38
N ASN A 143 -17.21 -19.47 0.78
CA ASN A 143 -15.90 -19.46 1.43
C ASN A 143 -15.44 -18.04 1.76
N LEU A 144 -15.62 -17.09 0.83
CA LEU A 144 -15.25 -15.70 1.04
C LEU A 144 -16.07 -15.07 2.17
N ILE A 145 -17.38 -15.24 2.19
CA ILE A 145 -18.24 -14.73 3.28
C ILE A 145 -17.82 -15.33 4.63
N ASN A 146 -17.54 -16.63 4.67
CA ASN A 146 -17.05 -17.27 5.88
C ASN A 146 -15.70 -16.70 6.35
N ALA A 147 -14.76 -16.45 5.42
CA ALA A 147 -13.46 -15.85 5.73
C ALA A 147 -13.61 -14.41 6.26
N ILE A 148 -14.48 -13.59 5.65
CA ILE A 148 -14.81 -12.25 6.13
C ILE A 148 -15.39 -12.31 7.56
N ASN A 149 -16.35 -13.20 7.81
CA ASN A 149 -16.94 -13.34 9.15
C ASN A 149 -15.91 -13.82 10.18
N LYS A 150 -15.07 -14.80 9.81
CA LYS A 150 -14.01 -15.28 10.69
C LYS A 150 -13.00 -14.19 11.04
N SER A 151 -12.72 -13.26 10.12
CA SER A 151 -11.78 -12.16 10.38
C SER A 151 -12.24 -11.21 11.49
N LYS A 152 -13.54 -11.17 11.82
CA LYS A 152 -14.08 -10.37 12.93
C LYS A 152 -13.60 -10.86 14.31
N GLU A 153 -13.12 -12.09 14.39
CA GLU A 153 -12.59 -12.72 15.61
C GLU A 153 -11.08 -12.53 15.77
N ASN A 154 -10.44 -11.83 14.82
CA ASN A 154 -9.00 -11.58 14.86
C ASN A 154 -8.62 -10.66 16.02
N ASP A 155 -7.39 -10.83 16.50
CA ASP A 155 -6.79 -9.96 17.50
C ASP A 155 -6.79 -8.49 17.07
N LEU A 156 -6.97 -7.57 18.01
CA LEU A 156 -6.99 -6.12 17.78
C LEU A 156 -5.76 -5.61 17.01
N TRP A 157 -4.57 -6.17 17.26
CA TRP A 157 -3.37 -5.74 16.56
C TRP A 157 -3.43 -5.96 15.04
N ARG A 158 -4.19 -6.98 14.58
CA ARG A 158 -4.38 -7.24 13.16
C ARG A 158 -5.22 -6.17 12.50
N LEU A 159 -6.25 -5.71 13.19
CA LEU A 159 -7.07 -4.58 12.74
C LEU A 159 -6.23 -3.32 12.64
N ILE A 160 -5.46 -2.97 13.69
CA ILE A 160 -4.59 -1.79 13.71
C ILE A 160 -3.57 -1.84 12.56
N ASN A 161 -2.93 -3.00 12.36
CA ASN A 161 -1.99 -3.17 11.24
C ASN A 161 -2.71 -3.06 9.89
N GLY A 162 -3.91 -3.63 9.78
CA GLY A 162 -4.73 -3.61 8.56
C GLY A 162 -5.20 -2.21 8.14
N LEU A 163 -5.39 -1.30 9.10
CA LEU A 163 -5.72 0.09 8.81
C LEU A 163 -4.58 0.86 8.11
N GLY A 164 -3.37 0.30 8.08
CA GLY A 164 -2.25 0.86 7.33
C GLY A 164 -1.78 2.23 7.84
N ILE A 165 -1.88 2.47 9.14
CA ILE A 165 -1.49 3.74 9.76
C ILE A 165 -0.01 3.98 9.52
N LYS A 166 0.33 5.15 8.99
CA LYS A 166 1.70 5.51 8.64
C LYS A 166 2.63 5.32 9.85
N PHE A 167 3.77 4.68 9.64
CA PHE A 167 4.78 4.31 10.65
C PHE A 167 4.36 3.25 11.68
N ILE A 168 3.14 2.73 11.64
CA ILE A 168 2.68 1.66 12.50
C ILE A 168 2.62 0.36 11.68
N GLY A 169 3.68 -0.43 11.78
CA GLY A 169 3.70 -1.80 11.25
C GLY A 169 3.22 -2.82 12.29
N THR A 170 3.38 -4.09 11.99
CA THR A 170 2.94 -5.21 12.86
C THR A 170 3.45 -5.08 14.31
N LYS A 171 4.70 -4.64 14.51
CA LYS A 171 5.28 -4.48 15.86
C LYS A 171 4.58 -3.36 16.63
N GLY A 172 4.44 -2.17 16.04
CA GLY A 172 3.73 -1.04 16.66
C GLY A 172 2.26 -1.36 16.92
N ALA A 173 1.59 -2.04 16.00
CA ALA A 173 0.21 -2.49 16.17
C ALA A 173 0.04 -3.42 17.38
N LYS A 174 0.97 -4.35 17.60
CA LYS A 174 0.97 -5.24 18.77
C LYS A 174 1.18 -4.48 20.08
N ILE A 175 2.09 -3.50 20.10
CA ILE A 175 2.34 -2.68 21.27
C ILE A 175 1.07 -1.88 21.63
N LEU A 176 0.43 -1.22 20.66
CA LEU A 176 -0.81 -0.49 20.85
C LEU A 176 -1.92 -1.40 21.38
N ALA A 177 -2.13 -2.55 20.75
CA ALA A 177 -3.16 -3.50 21.17
C ALA A 177 -2.93 -4.01 22.60
N ASN A 178 -1.68 -4.28 22.99
CA ASN A 178 -1.36 -4.76 24.33
C ASN A 178 -1.51 -3.67 25.39
N SER A 179 -1.13 -2.42 25.08
CA SER A 179 -1.19 -1.30 26.02
C SER A 179 -2.62 -0.82 26.28
N TYR A 180 -3.42 -0.70 25.23
CA TYR A 180 -4.76 -0.12 25.34
C TYR A 180 -5.88 -1.17 25.39
N LYS A 181 -5.69 -2.35 24.76
CA LYS A 181 -6.64 -3.49 24.68
C LYS A 181 -7.99 -3.18 24.03
N ASP A 182 -8.19 -1.95 23.60
CA ASP A 182 -9.44 -1.44 23.06
C ASP A 182 -9.17 -0.35 22.00
N LEU A 183 -9.90 -0.39 20.89
CA LEU A 183 -9.71 0.55 19.77
C LEU A 183 -10.11 1.97 20.16
N ASP A 184 -11.21 2.14 20.90
CA ASP A 184 -11.70 3.46 21.31
C ASP A 184 -10.68 4.15 22.22
N LYS A 185 -10.01 3.39 23.09
CA LYS A 185 -8.92 3.93 23.92
C LYS A 185 -7.74 4.39 23.08
N ILE A 186 -7.37 3.64 22.03
CA ILE A 186 -6.31 4.05 21.11
C ILE A 186 -6.70 5.34 20.38
N MET A 187 -7.93 5.43 19.90
CA MET A 187 -8.44 6.62 19.20
C MET A 187 -8.49 7.88 20.07
N ASN A 188 -8.68 7.71 21.37
CA ASN A 188 -8.70 8.81 22.35
C ASN A 188 -7.34 9.08 23.01
N ALA A 189 -6.30 8.29 22.70
CA ALA A 189 -4.98 8.46 23.28
C ALA A 189 -4.32 9.75 22.78
N THR A 190 -3.67 10.46 23.70
CA THR A 190 -2.93 11.68 23.37
C THR A 190 -1.58 11.36 22.74
N ALA A 191 -1.02 12.29 21.97
CA ALA A 191 0.30 12.13 21.38
C ALA A 191 1.40 11.87 22.42
N SER A 192 1.30 12.51 23.60
CA SER A 192 2.26 12.30 24.69
C SER A 192 2.15 10.91 25.33
N GLU A 193 0.96 10.33 25.43
CA GLU A 193 0.78 8.95 25.88
C GLU A 193 1.39 7.97 24.90
N LEU A 194 1.17 8.18 23.59
CA LEU A 194 1.70 7.31 22.55
C LEU A 194 3.23 7.34 22.47
N VAL A 195 3.85 8.51 22.61
CA VAL A 195 5.32 8.66 22.61
C VAL A 195 5.98 7.96 23.81
N ASN A 196 5.29 7.85 24.93
CA ASN A 196 5.79 7.18 26.15
C ASN A 196 5.68 5.65 26.07
N LEU A 197 5.07 5.09 25.02
CA LEU A 197 5.06 3.65 24.82
C LEU A 197 6.47 3.17 24.45
N GLU A 198 6.89 2.06 25.05
CA GLU A 198 8.15 1.40 24.76
C GLU A 198 8.27 1.14 23.25
N GLU A 199 9.41 1.52 22.65
CA GLU A 199 9.70 1.40 21.21
C GLU A 199 8.96 2.39 20.28
N PHE A 200 8.09 3.27 20.76
CA PHE A 200 7.58 4.41 20.01
C PHE A 200 8.57 5.57 20.16
N GLY A 201 9.61 5.60 19.32
CA GLY A 201 10.59 6.68 19.32
C GLY A 201 10.05 7.99 18.73
N GLU A 202 10.87 9.07 18.79
CA GLU A 202 10.53 10.40 18.26
C GLU A 202 10.14 10.42 16.76
N THR A 203 10.55 9.43 15.98
CA THR A 203 10.19 9.25 14.58
C THR A 203 8.73 8.86 14.36
N THR A 204 8.05 8.38 15.40
CA THR A 204 6.62 8.08 15.38
C THR A 204 5.80 9.32 15.82
N LYS A 205 6.36 10.52 15.67
CA LYS A 205 5.59 11.75 15.89
C LYS A 205 4.33 11.68 15.05
N TRP A 206 3.22 11.47 15.71
CA TRP A 206 1.92 11.75 15.17
C TRP A 206 1.93 13.22 14.77
N ASN A 207 2.26 13.50 13.52
CA ASN A 207 1.92 14.78 12.96
C ASN A 207 0.39 14.84 12.97
N SER A 208 -0.13 15.65 13.85
CA SER A 208 -1.52 16.04 13.98
C SER A 208 -1.97 16.78 12.70
N TYR A 209 -2.17 16.01 11.63
CA TYR A 209 -2.79 16.42 10.39
C TYR A 209 -3.83 15.36 10.00
N TYR A 210 -4.89 15.29 10.78
CA TYR A 210 -6.24 14.89 10.39
C TYR A 210 -7.22 15.69 11.25
#